data_236eba3bcb40bf8c435d543afcfeb9bd
#
_entry.id   236eba3bcb40bf8c435d543afcfeb9bd
#
_cell.length_a   1.000
_cell.length_b   1.000
_cell.length_c   1.000
_cell.angle_alpha   90.00
_cell.angle_beta   90.00
_cell.angle_gamma   90.00
#
_symmetry.space_group_name_H-M   'P 1'
#
loop_
_entity.id
_entity.type
_entity.pdbx_description
1 polymer ?
#
loop_
_entity_poly.entity_id
_entity_poly.type
_entity_poly.pdbx_seq_one_letter_code
_entity_poly.pdbx_strand_id
1 'polypeptide(L)'
;MDDSQITFDFIEPVPEDVAGKKTAAKRNLLLKLTGDPVKKIKSTRGRKSLKTHDIEADFIDIPEDEILFKKSYYSIGDVANMFKVNASLIRYWENEFDILKPKKNAKGDRHFRPEDVKNLKLIHHLLRERKYTIEGAKEFLKNNKTAAEKFEMIRSLQNLKSFLLELKAGL
;
A
#
# COMPACT_ATOMS: atom_id res chain seq x y z
N MET A 1 37.36 41.72 39.15
CA MET A 1 36.98 41.21 37.80
C MET A 1 37.12 39.72 37.87
N ASP A 2 36.08 39.01 38.22
CA ASP A 2 36.11 37.56 38.43
C ASP A 2 35.66 36.86 37.14
N ASP A 3 36.64 36.20 36.51
CA ASP A 3 36.38 35.31 35.37
C ASP A 3 35.88 33.95 35.90
N SER A 4 34.56 33.81 36.00
CA SER A 4 33.94 32.52 36.27
C SER A 4 33.92 31.68 34.99
N GLN A 5 34.89 30.79 34.81
CA GLN A 5 34.91 29.76 33.81
C GLN A 5 33.74 28.79 34.01
N ILE A 6 32.83 28.76 33.08
CA ILE A 6 31.75 27.75 33.00
C ILE A 6 32.40 26.46 32.45
N THR A 7 32.66 25.49 33.33
CA THR A 7 33.05 24.13 32.90
C THR A 7 31.81 23.37 32.44
N PHE A 8 31.75 23.08 31.15
CA PHE A 8 30.76 22.14 30.61
C PHE A 8 31.19 20.73 30.97
N ASP A 9 30.52 20.11 31.93
CA ASP A 9 30.63 18.67 32.16
C ASP A 9 30.04 17.91 30.99
N PHE A 10 30.92 17.37 30.16
CA PHE A 10 30.57 16.48 29.06
C PHE A 10 30.14 15.13 29.65
N ILE A 11 28.83 14.90 29.78
CA ILE A 11 28.29 13.58 30.15
C ILE A 11 28.59 12.64 29.00
N GLU A 12 29.53 11.71 29.22
CA GLU A 12 29.79 10.65 28.24
C GLU A 12 28.53 9.84 27.99
N PRO A 13 28.19 9.55 26.72
CA PRO A 13 27.01 8.74 26.41
C PRO A 13 27.22 7.32 26.95
N VAL A 14 26.33 6.88 27.80
CA VAL A 14 26.30 5.49 28.31
C VAL A 14 26.12 4.57 27.09
N PRO A 15 26.97 3.54 26.88
CA PRO A 15 26.87 2.64 25.76
C PRO A 15 25.51 1.93 25.76
N GLU A 16 24.77 2.09 24.68
CA GLU A 16 23.38 1.57 24.46
C GLU A 16 23.26 0.05 24.55
N ASP A 17 24.38 -0.68 24.51
CA ASP A 17 24.39 -2.14 24.47
C ASP A 17 24.02 -2.83 25.80
N VAL A 18 24.06 -2.11 26.92
CA VAL A 18 23.78 -2.70 28.26
C VAL A 18 22.29 -2.66 28.60
N ALA A 19 21.53 -1.70 28.07
CA ALA A 19 20.09 -1.56 28.33
C ALA A 19 19.26 -2.65 27.61
N GLY A 20 19.65 -3.02 26.40
CA GLY A 20 18.93 -4.03 25.60
C GLY A 20 19.02 -5.45 26.15
N LYS A 21 20.17 -5.81 26.75
CA LYS A 21 20.39 -7.16 27.33
C LYS A 21 19.63 -7.38 28.64
N LYS A 22 19.50 -6.34 29.50
CA LYS A 22 18.76 -6.45 30.76
C LYS A 22 17.25 -6.59 30.58
N THR A 23 16.67 -5.96 29.58
CA THR A 23 15.24 -6.06 29.28
C THR A 23 14.86 -7.42 28.66
N ALA A 24 15.74 -8.00 27.82
CA ALA A 24 15.52 -9.32 27.24
C ALA A 24 15.61 -10.44 28.29
N ALA A 25 16.58 -10.36 29.19
CA ALA A 25 16.74 -11.32 30.29
C ALA A 25 15.56 -11.30 31.27
N LYS A 26 15.05 -10.12 31.63
CA LYS A 26 13.89 -9.94 32.49
C LYS A 26 12.59 -10.46 31.85
N ARG A 27 12.43 -10.27 30.54
CA ARG A 27 11.30 -10.79 29.75
C ARG A 27 11.33 -12.31 29.65
N ASN A 28 12.51 -12.91 29.45
CA ASN A 28 12.67 -14.36 29.37
C ASN A 28 12.45 -15.06 30.71
N LEU A 29 12.77 -14.38 31.84
CA LEU A 29 12.51 -14.92 33.18
C LEU A 29 11.00 -14.94 33.51
N LEU A 30 10.27 -13.87 33.11
CA LEU A 30 8.82 -13.78 33.31
C LEU A 30 8.05 -14.84 32.50
N LEU A 31 8.49 -15.11 31.26
CA LEU A 31 7.88 -16.11 30.36
C LEU A 31 8.10 -17.57 30.83
N LYS A 32 9.15 -17.82 31.64
CA LYS A 32 9.35 -19.15 32.25
C LYS A 32 8.42 -19.42 33.43
N LEU A 33 7.86 -18.38 34.04
CA LEU A 33 6.99 -18.50 35.20
C LEU A 33 5.52 -18.67 34.86
N THR A 34 5.09 -18.29 33.64
CA THR A 34 3.69 -18.32 33.20
C THR A 34 3.28 -19.57 32.44
N GLY A 35 4.23 -20.47 32.10
CA GLY A 35 3.92 -21.77 31.47
C GLY A 35 3.28 -21.73 30.08
N ASP A 36 3.05 -20.55 29.51
CA ASP A 36 2.45 -20.41 28.19
C ASP A 36 3.42 -20.80 27.07
N PRO A 37 3.00 -21.59 26.07
CA PRO A 37 3.85 -21.92 24.95
C PRO A 37 4.16 -20.65 24.16
N VAL A 38 5.43 -20.19 24.23
CA VAL A 38 5.91 -19.04 23.47
C VAL A 38 5.71 -19.32 22.00
N LYS A 39 4.60 -18.83 21.42
CA LYS A 39 4.44 -18.76 19.97
C LYS A 39 5.59 -17.91 19.43
N LYS A 40 6.59 -18.57 18.81
CA LYS A 40 7.67 -17.87 18.11
C LYS A 40 7.04 -16.89 17.13
N ILE A 41 7.05 -15.60 17.46
CA ILE A 41 6.63 -14.54 16.54
C ILE A 41 7.59 -14.64 15.36
N LYS A 42 7.10 -15.14 14.23
CA LYS A 42 7.88 -15.23 13.00
C LYS A 42 8.35 -13.82 12.67
N SER A 43 9.67 -13.63 12.51
CA SER A 43 10.24 -12.35 12.11
C SER A 43 9.52 -11.86 10.84
N THR A 44 8.92 -10.67 10.91
CA THR A 44 8.32 -10.01 9.75
C THR A 44 9.36 -9.37 8.83
N ARG A 45 10.66 -9.50 9.17
CA ARG A 45 11.77 -9.07 8.32
C ARG A 45 11.99 -10.11 7.23
N GLY A 46 11.60 -9.77 6.01
CA GLY A 46 11.80 -10.62 4.85
C GLY A 46 10.85 -10.24 3.72
N ARG A 47 11.18 -10.63 2.50
CA ARG A 47 10.29 -10.45 1.35
C ARG A 47 9.05 -11.33 1.55
N LYS A 48 7.85 -10.73 1.52
CA LYS A 48 6.59 -11.48 1.55
C LYS A 48 6.56 -12.51 0.42
N SER A 49 5.95 -13.66 0.65
CA SER A 49 5.82 -14.68 -0.39
C SER A 49 4.93 -14.18 -1.53
N LEU A 50 5.17 -14.65 -2.77
CA LEU A 50 4.35 -14.29 -3.93
C LEU A 50 2.87 -14.64 -3.71
N LYS A 51 2.58 -15.76 -3.04
CA LYS A 51 1.20 -16.19 -2.71
C LYS A 51 0.47 -15.20 -1.81
N THR A 52 1.16 -14.61 -0.81
CA THR A 52 0.54 -13.60 0.06
C THR A 52 0.26 -12.30 -0.68
N HIS A 53 1.10 -11.92 -1.65
CA HIS A 53 0.87 -10.76 -2.51
C HIS A 53 -0.33 -10.96 -3.45
N ASP A 54 -0.54 -12.16 -3.97
CA ASP A 54 -1.69 -12.44 -4.84
C ASP A 54 -3.02 -12.36 -4.07
N ILE A 55 -3.06 -12.87 -2.83
CA ILE A 55 -4.25 -12.78 -1.97
C ILE A 55 -4.53 -11.33 -1.54
N GLU A 56 -3.50 -10.54 -1.21
CA GLU A 56 -3.67 -9.12 -0.84
C GLU A 56 -4.10 -8.25 -2.04
N ALA A 57 -3.79 -8.65 -3.27
CA ALA A 57 -4.14 -7.92 -4.48
C ALA A 57 -5.66 -7.96 -4.80
N ASP A 58 -6.38 -8.97 -4.33
CA ASP A 58 -7.80 -9.15 -4.57
C ASP A 58 -8.69 -8.26 -3.67
N PHE A 59 -8.11 -7.66 -2.62
CA PHE A 59 -8.82 -6.82 -1.66
C PHE A 59 -8.56 -5.32 -1.89
N ILE A 60 -9.03 -4.80 -3.03
CA ILE A 60 -9.02 -3.37 -3.30
C ILE A 60 -10.22 -2.73 -2.60
N ASP A 61 -9.97 -1.77 -1.72
CA ASP A 61 -10.99 -1.01 -1.00
C ASP A 61 -11.15 0.38 -1.63
N ILE A 62 -11.67 0.42 -2.85
CA ILE A 62 -11.94 1.67 -3.56
C ILE A 62 -13.42 2.01 -3.37
N PRO A 63 -13.74 3.18 -2.80
CA PRO A 63 -15.12 3.61 -2.65
C PRO A 63 -15.81 3.72 -4.01
N GLU A 64 -17.15 3.63 -3.99
CA GLU A 64 -17.98 3.83 -5.17
C GLU A 64 -17.77 5.23 -5.77
N ASP A 65 -18.07 5.36 -7.06
CA ASP A 65 -17.83 6.57 -7.82
C ASP A 65 -18.47 7.81 -7.17
N GLU A 66 -19.69 7.68 -6.62
CA GLU A 66 -20.38 8.80 -5.95
C GLU A 66 -19.60 9.31 -4.74
N ILE A 67 -18.95 8.43 -3.98
CA ILE A 67 -18.14 8.79 -2.82
C ILE A 67 -16.77 9.30 -3.28
N LEU A 68 -16.20 8.67 -4.32
CA LEU A 68 -14.92 9.04 -4.88
C LEU A 68 -14.93 10.48 -5.43
N PHE A 69 -16.00 10.91 -6.08
CA PHE A 69 -16.12 12.26 -6.65
C PHE A 69 -16.49 13.34 -5.62
N LYS A 70 -16.86 12.98 -4.39
CA LYS A 70 -17.08 13.96 -3.32
C LYS A 70 -15.79 14.68 -2.91
N LYS A 71 -14.65 14.00 -3.02
CA LYS A 71 -13.33 14.56 -2.68
C LYS A 71 -12.57 14.91 -3.96
N SER A 72 -12.17 16.16 -4.10
CA SER A 72 -11.47 16.64 -5.32
C SER A 72 -10.06 16.09 -5.47
N TYR A 73 -9.37 15.77 -4.38
CA TYR A 73 -7.99 15.29 -4.41
C TYR A 73 -7.73 14.26 -3.31
N TYR A 74 -6.91 13.27 -3.63
CA TYR A 74 -6.46 12.20 -2.74
C TYR A 74 -4.95 12.30 -2.57
N SER A 75 -4.44 12.15 -1.35
CA SER A 75 -3.00 12.04 -1.11
C SER A 75 -2.48 10.69 -1.61
N ILE A 76 -1.18 10.61 -1.90
CA ILE A 76 -0.56 9.33 -2.28
C ILE A 76 -0.73 8.24 -1.20
N GLY A 77 -0.80 8.64 0.08
CA GLY A 77 -1.07 7.72 1.19
C GLY A 77 -2.48 7.14 1.15
N ASP A 78 -3.50 8.01 0.92
CA ASP A 78 -4.89 7.57 0.77
C ASP A 78 -5.02 6.56 -0.37
N VAL A 79 -4.42 6.89 -1.54
CA VAL A 79 -4.45 6.02 -2.71
C VAL A 79 -3.72 4.69 -2.45
N ALA A 80 -2.56 4.73 -1.80
CA ALA A 80 -1.81 3.53 -1.44
C ALA A 80 -2.61 2.59 -0.51
N ASN A 81 -3.36 3.17 0.43
CA ASN A 81 -4.23 2.41 1.32
C ASN A 81 -5.43 1.77 0.57
N MET A 82 -6.08 2.51 -0.34
CA MET A 82 -7.19 2.00 -1.17
C MET A 82 -6.78 0.78 -2.00
N PHE A 83 -5.59 0.83 -2.57
CA PHE A 83 -5.06 -0.25 -3.41
C PHE A 83 -4.27 -1.31 -2.63
N LYS A 84 -4.11 -1.17 -1.31
CA LYS A 84 -3.29 -2.06 -0.46
C LYS A 84 -1.85 -2.24 -1.00
N VAL A 85 -1.29 -1.19 -1.60
CA VAL A 85 0.05 -1.19 -2.19
C VAL A 85 0.96 -0.15 -1.55
N ASN A 86 2.26 -0.28 -1.80
CA ASN A 86 3.23 0.72 -1.32
C ASN A 86 3.14 2.00 -2.19
N ALA A 87 3.24 3.17 -1.57
CA ALA A 87 3.31 4.46 -2.26
C ALA A 87 4.44 4.54 -3.31
N SER A 88 5.53 3.79 -3.13
CA SER A 88 6.61 3.70 -4.11
C SER A 88 6.16 3.04 -5.42
N LEU A 89 5.24 2.07 -5.36
CA LEU A 89 4.69 1.43 -6.55
C LEU A 89 3.80 2.39 -7.33
N ILE A 90 3.02 3.23 -6.65
CA ILE A 90 2.18 4.26 -7.29
C ILE A 90 3.06 5.31 -7.99
N ARG A 91 4.19 5.73 -7.36
CA ARG A 91 5.16 6.62 -8.01
C ARG A 91 5.80 6.00 -9.24
N TYR A 92 6.09 4.71 -9.17
CA TYR A 92 6.61 3.96 -10.31
C TYR A 92 5.59 3.93 -11.46
N TRP A 93 4.32 3.64 -11.17
CA TRP A 93 3.26 3.69 -12.19
C TRP A 93 3.03 5.10 -12.75
N GLU A 94 3.11 6.17 -11.93
CA GLU A 94 3.07 7.56 -12.42
C GLU A 94 4.14 7.83 -13.47
N ASN A 95 5.36 7.31 -13.27
CA ASN A 95 6.46 7.50 -14.22
C ASN A 95 6.30 6.66 -15.50
N GLU A 96 5.66 5.49 -15.38
CA GLU A 96 5.49 4.58 -16.51
C GLU A 96 4.26 4.89 -17.37
N PHE A 97 3.17 5.35 -16.77
CA PHE A 97 1.90 5.55 -17.44
C PHE A 97 1.55 7.03 -17.64
N ASP A 98 1.53 7.50 -18.88
CA ASP A 98 1.23 8.90 -19.26
C ASP A 98 -0.22 9.33 -18.91
N ILE A 99 -1.11 8.37 -18.65
CA ILE A 99 -2.50 8.64 -18.28
C ILE A 99 -2.64 9.16 -16.85
N LEU A 100 -1.61 8.97 -16.01
CA LEU A 100 -1.58 9.44 -14.63
C LEU A 100 -0.91 10.82 -14.56
N LYS A 101 -1.68 11.85 -14.18
CA LYS A 101 -1.20 13.23 -14.10
C LYS A 101 -1.56 13.88 -12.77
N PRO A 102 -1.01 13.36 -11.64
CA PRO A 102 -1.28 13.95 -10.35
C PRO A 102 -0.72 15.36 -10.26
N LYS A 103 -1.42 16.24 -9.55
CA LYS A 103 -0.89 17.57 -9.23
C LYS A 103 0.18 17.46 -8.14
N LYS A 104 1.28 18.20 -8.30
CA LYS A 104 2.32 18.35 -7.29
C LYS A 104 2.14 19.69 -6.60
N ASN A 105 2.15 19.71 -5.26
CA ASN A 105 2.18 20.95 -4.50
C ASN A 105 3.59 21.54 -4.43
N ALA A 106 3.76 22.70 -3.80
CA ALA A 106 5.05 23.36 -3.63
C ALA A 106 6.07 22.52 -2.84
N LYS A 107 5.61 21.60 -2.01
CA LYS A 107 6.45 20.65 -1.24
C LYS A 107 6.81 19.38 -2.02
N GLY A 108 6.26 19.21 -3.24
CA GLY A 108 6.48 18.02 -4.05
C GLY A 108 5.52 16.86 -3.74
N ASP A 109 4.53 17.05 -2.86
CA ASP A 109 3.55 16.02 -2.57
C ASP A 109 2.58 15.84 -3.74
N ARG A 110 2.22 14.60 -4.01
CA ARG A 110 1.33 14.22 -5.11
C ARG A 110 -0.11 14.17 -4.65
N HIS A 111 -0.97 14.82 -5.41
CA HIS A 111 -2.41 14.85 -5.23
C HIS A 111 -3.10 14.28 -6.47
N PHE A 112 -3.76 13.14 -6.30
CA PHE A 112 -4.47 12.41 -7.34
C PHE A 112 -5.92 12.88 -7.42
N ARG A 113 -6.43 13.11 -8.63
CA ARG A 113 -7.84 13.36 -8.88
C ARG A 113 -8.64 12.04 -8.83
N PRO A 114 -9.97 12.09 -8.63
CA PRO A 114 -10.81 10.90 -8.77
C PRO A 114 -10.61 10.15 -10.08
N GLU A 115 -10.41 10.88 -11.18
CA GLU A 115 -10.10 10.32 -12.50
C GLU A 115 -8.78 9.53 -12.51
N ASP A 116 -7.73 10.06 -11.86
CA ASP A 116 -6.46 9.37 -11.74
C ASP A 116 -6.60 8.08 -10.91
N VAL A 117 -7.46 8.07 -9.88
CA VAL A 117 -7.76 6.86 -9.11
C VAL A 117 -8.46 5.81 -9.97
N LYS A 118 -9.39 6.19 -10.85
CA LYS A 118 -9.99 5.27 -11.83
C LYS A 118 -8.96 4.72 -12.81
N ASN A 119 -8.07 5.55 -13.32
CA ASN A 119 -6.99 5.12 -14.19
C ASN A 119 -6.04 4.15 -13.46
N LEU A 120 -5.71 4.41 -12.20
CA LEU A 120 -4.94 3.49 -11.36
C LEU A 120 -5.64 2.15 -11.18
N LYS A 121 -6.97 2.14 -11.02
CA LYS A 121 -7.77 0.91 -10.94
C LYS A 121 -7.65 0.07 -12.21
N LEU A 122 -7.72 0.71 -13.37
CA LEU A 122 -7.52 0.04 -14.66
C LEU A 122 -6.09 -0.53 -14.78
N ILE A 123 -5.07 0.25 -14.41
CA ILE A 123 -3.67 -0.21 -14.42
C ILE A 123 -3.50 -1.41 -13.48
N HIS A 124 -4.02 -1.32 -12.25
CA HIS A 124 -3.96 -2.40 -11.28
C HIS A 124 -4.61 -3.69 -11.83
N HIS A 125 -5.80 -3.59 -12.42
CA HIS A 125 -6.48 -4.71 -13.05
C HIS A 125 -5.63 -5.36 -14.16
N LEU A 126 -5.04 -4.55 -15.05
CA LEU A 126 -4.20 -5.08 -16.13
C LEU A 126 -2.96 -5.80 -15.59
N LEU A 127 -2.27 -5.21 -14.62
CA LEU A 127 -1.00 -5.73 -14.11
C LEU A 127 -1.19 -6.89 -13.12
N ARG A 128 -2.20 -6.81 -12.24
CA ARG A 128 -2.39 -7.78 -11.16
C ARG A 128 -3.34 -8.91 -11.54
N GLU A 129 -4.49 -8.61 -12.08
CA GLU A 129 -5.48 -9.62 -12.43
C GLU A 129 -5.17 -10.26 -13.79
N ARG A 130 -4.89 -9.41 -14.79
CA ARG A 130 -4.60 -9.87 -16.17
C ARG A 130 -3.15 -10.29 -16.39
N LYS A 131 -2.25 -10.01 -15.40
CA LYS A 131 -0.82 -10.38 -15.46
C LYS A 131 -0.09 -9.83 -16.70
N TYR A 132 -0.53 -8.67 -17.24
CA TYR A 132 0.21 -7.99 -18.29
C TYR A 132 1.56 -7.47 -17.79
N THR A 133 2.53 -7.40 -18.67
CA THR A 133 3.78 -6.64 -18.44
C THR A 133 3.46 -5.14 -18.48
N ILE A 134 4.36 -4.30 -17.96
CA ILE A 134 4.20 -2.82 -18.01
C ILE A 134 4.06 -2.36 -19.46
N GLU A 135 4.91 -2.87 -20.35
CA GLU A 135 4.89 -2.55 -21.78
C GLU A 135 3.58 -2.99 -22.45
N GLY A 136 3.14 -4.23 -22.19
CA GLY A 136 1.88 -4.72 -22.70
C GLY A 136 0.66 -3.93 -22.21
N ALA A 137 0.69 -3.47 -20.94
CA ALA A 137 -0.36 -2.62 -20.40
C ALA A 137 -0.34 -1.22 -21.05
N LYS A 138 0.82 -0.63 -21.31
CA LYS A 138 0.97 0.64 -22.05
C LYS A 138 0.41 0.52 -23.50
N GLU A 139 0.76 -0.54 -24.18
CA GLU A 139 0.26 -0.83 -25.52
C GLU A 139 -1.26 -1.02 -25.53
N PHE A 140 -1.79 -1.78 -24.58
CA PHE A 140 -3.22 -1.95 -24.42
C PHE A 140 -3.94 -0.63 -24.22
N LEU A 141 -3.43 0.24 -23.33
CA LEU A 141 -4.01 1.56 -23.06
C LEU A 141 -3.89 2.51 -24.26
N LYS A 142 -2.80 2.46 -25.01
CA LYS A 142 -2.57 3.28 -26.21
C LYS A 142 -3.49 2.87 -27.36
N ASN A 143 -3.65 1.56 -27.58
CA ASN A 143 -4.44 1.02 -28.68
C ASN A 143 -5.96 1.08 -28.42
N ASN A 144 -6.37 1.13 -27.16
CA ASN A 144 -7.77 1.18 -26.76
C ASN A 144 -8.11 2.53 -26.13
N LYS A 145 -8.44 3.54 -26.97
CA LYS A 145 -8.96 4.83 -26.48
C LYS A 145 -10.25 4.67 -25.65
N THR A 146 -10.98 3.58 -25.86
CA THR A 146 -12.20 3.16 -25.13
C THR A 146 -11.89 2.12 -24.04
N ALA A 147 -10.64 2.00 -23.60
CA ALA A 147 -10.25 0.99 -22.61
C ALA A 147 -11.02 1.14 -21.28
N ALA A 148 -11.30 2.37 -20.87
CA ALA A 148 -12.09 2.64 -19.68
C ALA A 148 -13.53 2.13 -19.81
N GLU A 149 -14.19 2.37 -20.95
CA GLU A 149 -15.55 1.90 -21.22
C GLU A 149 -15.62 0.37 -21.27
N LYS A 150 -14.66 -0.26 -21.95
CA LYS A 150 -14.55 -1.73 -21.97
C LYS A 150 -14.29 -2.31 -20.59
N PHE A 151 -13.51 -1.63 -19.75
CA PHE A 151 -13.25 -2.06 -18.39
C PHE A 151 -14.51 -2.02 -17.53
N GLU A 152 -15.30 -0.94 -17.60
CA GLU A 152 -16.57 -0.84 -16.89
C GLU A 152 -17.58 -1.91 -17.38
N MET A 153 -17.60 -2.19 -18.67
CA MET A 153 -18.43 -3.27 -19.23
C MET A 153 -18.01 -4.64 -18.70
N ILE A 154 -16.70 -4.94 -18.67
CA ILE A 154 -16.18 -6.20 -18.11
C ILE A 154 -16.56 -6.35 -16.64
N ARG A 155 -16.43 -5.26 -15.87
CA ARG A 155 -16.79 -5.25 -14.45
C ARG A 155 -18.28 -5.52 -14.23
N SER A 156 -19.15 -4.89 -15.01
CA SER A 156 -20.61 -5.13 -14.92
C SER A 156 -20.97 -6.58 -15.26
N LEU A 157 -20.30 -7.17 -16.25
CA LEU A 157 -20.47 -8.59 -16.59
C LEU A 157 -19.94 -9.53 -15.48
N GLN A 158 -18.86 -9.18 -14.82
CA GLN A 158 -18.35 -9.94 -13.67
C GLN A 158 -19.32 -9.90 -12.50
N ASN A 159 -19.88 -8.73 -12.18
CA ASN A 159 -20.90 -8.59 -11.13
C ASN A 159 -22.16 -9.40 -11.47
N LEU A 160 -22.62 -9.36 -12.72
CA LEU A 160 -23.77 -10.17 -13.17
C LEU A 160 -23.47 -11.67 -13.05
N LYS A 161 -22.27 -12.09 -13.42
CA LYS A 161 -21.84 -13.49 -13.28
C LYS A 161 -21.83 -13.92 -11.80
N SER A 162 -21.29 -13.11 -10.90
CA SER A 162 -21.28 -13.45 -9.45
C SER A 162 -22.71 -13.55 -8.90
N PHE A 163 -23.59 -12.62 -9.26
CA PHE A 163 -25.00 -12.66 -8.90
C PHE A 163 -25.70 -13.94 -9.37
N LEU A 164 -25.47 -14.34 -10.64
CA LEU A 164 -26.05 -15.58 -11.17
C LEU A 164 -25.50 -16.83 -10.49
N LEU A 165 -24.22 -16.82 -10.07
CA LEU A 165 -23.64 -17.92 -9.30
C LEU A 165 -24.20 -18.00 -7.89
N GLU A 166 -24.48 -16.88 -7.24
CA GLU A 166 -25.16 -16.83 -5.95
C GLU A 166 -26.58 -17.36 -6.04
N LEU A 167 -27.34 -16.95 -7.06
CA LEU A 167 -28.67 -17.50 -7.31
C LEU A 167 -28.64 -19.01 -7.54
N LYS A 168 -27.67 -19.51 -8.31
CA LYS A 168 -27.50 -20.95 -8.54
C LYS A 168 -27.14 -21.71 -7.28
N ALA A 169 -26.39 -21.11 -6.35
CA ALA A 169 -26.02 -21.74 -5.09
C ALA A 169 -27.16 -21.72 -4.06
N GLY A 170 -28.15 -20.84 -4.22
CA GLY A 170 -29.33 -20.72 -3.35
C GLY A 170 -30.55 -21.54 -3.81
N LEU A 171 -30.45 -22.22 -4.97
CA LEU A 171 -31.43 -23.17 -5.50
C LEU A 171 -31.01 -24.61 -5.20
#